data_c9421a2e83f1f05ce123d4fa19827ae4
#
_entry.id   c9421a2e83f1f05ce123d4fa19827ae4
#
_cell.length_a   1.000
_cell.length_b   1.000
_cell.length_c   1.000
_cell.angle_alpha   90.00
_cell.angle_beta   90.00
_cell.angle_gamma   90.00
#
_symmetry.space_group_name_H-M   'P 1'
#
loop_
_entity.id
_entity.type
_entity.pdbx_description
1 polymer ?
#
loop_
_entity_poly.entity_id
_entity_poly.type
_entity_poly.pdbx_seq_one_letter_code
_entity_poly.pdbx_strand_id
1 'polypeptide(L)'
;MFKLFKKLTKKDRLFILLCLVFIIGQVGLELQLPAYMQAITILVQTPGSELSQVLGVGGKMLLAALGSLILSVLVAVLVANVSTNFGANLREFLFDKVLSLSMEDISGFSKASLITRSTNDITQIQQFLVMGLQMIIRSPIMAFWAIMRISNKEWSWTLATIVAGIAMVSIIAISMAIAIPKFKVRQQLTDRLNLVTRENLTGIDVIRAYNAEDYQTQKFEDANIDFTNTNIFVNRVMATMHPSIFIIMNALTLAIYWIGAVLIQNTTAGNELILFSDMIVFSTYAMQVIMSLLMLIVVFAVFPQAKVSGDRVNEVLNTDSNIIEGTQTKGLEEHQGEIEFKQVDFRYPKADKNILKDITFKVRKGETLAIIGPTGSGKSSLIQLIPRFFDVSGGEILVNGRNVKDYTEEALNNAIGFVSQTAILFSGDIKENIIYGETDKKDLEEDEIQHVAEIAQASEFIEKLEDGFQSSVAQSGTNFSGGQKQRISIARAIARKPDILIFDDSFSALDFKTDRQLRTALQTELADTTKIIVAQRVGSIKDADQILVLEDGEIVGIGTHRELLETNAVYQEIAQSQLSEEELR
;
A
#
# COMPACT_ATOMS: atom_id res chain seq x y z
N MET A 1 5.74 -6.62 -13.20
CA MET A 1 5.89 -7.78 -12.31
C MET A 1 7.26 -8.45 -12.39
N PHE A 2 7.78 -8.90 -13.57
CA PHE A 2 9.09 -9.57 -13.68
C PHE A 2 10.28 -8.73 -13.16
N LYS A 3 10.19 -7.39 -13.22
CA LYS A 3 11.21 -6.50 -12.64
C LYS A 3 11.33 -6.66 -11.12
N LEU A 4 10.23 -6.98 -10.42
CA LEU A 4 10.24 -7.18 -8.96
C LEU A 4 11.02 -8.44 -8.56
N PHE A 5 10.97 -9.50 -9.35
CA PHE A 5 11.73 -10.72 -9.06
C PHE A 5 13.26 -10.52 -9.14
N LYS A 6 13.74 -9.45 -9.79
CA LYS A 6 15.17 -9.10 -9.72
C LYS A 6 15.61 -8.68 -8.32
N LYS A 7 14.66 -8.25 -7.47
CA LYS A 7 14.91 -7.87 -6.06
C LYS A 7 14.99 -9.08 -5.11
N LEU A 8 14.84 -10.32 -5.61
CA LEU A 8 15.10 -11.54 -4.85
C LEU A 8 16.55 -11.59 -4.39
N THR A 9 16.78 -11.89 -3.11
CA THR A 9 18.11 -12.03 -2.55
C THR A 9 18.85 -13.23 -3.13
N LYS A 10 20.17 -13.27 -2.96
CA LYS A 10 20.98 -14.44 -3.38
C LYS A 10 20.52 -15.72 -2.66
N LYS A 11 20.10 -15.60 -1.39
CA LYS A 11 19.58 -16.70 -0.58
C LYS A 11 18.26 -17.23 -1.12
N ASP A 12 17.33 -16.31 -1.50
CA ASP A 12 16.03 -16.71 -2.08
C ASP A 12 16.20 -17.43 -3.40
N ARG A 13 17.13 -16.97 -4.26
CA ARG A 13 17.44 -17.64 -5.54
C ARG A 13 18.00 -19.05 -5.33
N LEU A 14 18.86 -19.24 -4.31
CA LEU A 14 19.34 -20.57 -3.94
C LEU A 14 18.18 -21.46 -3.47
N PHE A 15 17.29 -20.95 -2.64
CA PHE A 15 16.11 -21.69 -2.18
C PHE A 15 15.17 -22.07 -3.31
N ILE A 16 14.97 -21.20 -4.31
CA ILE A 16 14.19 -21.51 -5.52
C ILE A 16 14.84 -22.64 -6.31
N LEU A 17 16.17 -22.64 -6.44
CA LEU A 17 16.90 -23.72 -7.11
C LEU A 17 16.76 -25.05 -6.34
N LEU A 18 16.85 -25.03 -5.02
CA LEU A 18 16.61 -26.21 -4.18
C LEU A 18 15.17 -26.71 -4.29
N CYS A 19 14.16 -25.78 -4.33
CA CYS A 19 12.78 -26.14 -4.59
C CYS A 19 12.63 -26.90 -5.91
N LEU A 20 13.28 -26.43 -6.99
CA LEU A 20 13.23 -27.09 -8.29
C LEU A 20 13.78 -28.51 -8.21
N VAL A 21 14.93 -28.71 -7.56
CA VAL A 21 15.54 -30.05 -7.38
C VAL A 21 14.60 -30.96 -6.57
N PHE A 22 14.04 -30.46 -5.47
CA PHE A 22 13.14 -31.24 -4.64
C PHE A 22 11.81 -31.58 -5.34
N ILE A 23 11.26 -30.64 -6.15
CA ILE A 23 10.06 -30.91 -6.96
C ILE A 23 10.35 -31.99 -8.01
N ILE A 24 11.49 -31.95 -8.67
CA ILE A 24 11.90 -33.01 -9.61
C ILE A 24 11.97 -34.36 -8.90
N GLY A 25 12.63 -34.42 -7.75
CA GLY A 25 12.71 -35.62 -6.94
C GLY A 25 11.34 -36.11 -6.47
N GLN A 26 10.50 -35.22 -5.98
CA GLN A 26 9.14 -35.53 -5.55
C GLN A 26 8.30 -36.13 -6.68
N VAL A 27 8.27 -35.47 -7.85
CA VAL A 27 7.53 -35.95 -9.02
C VAL A 27 8.07 -37.30 -9.49
N GLY A 28 9.41 -37.49 -9.45
CA GLY A 28 10.03 -38.75 -9.79
C GLY A 28 9.56 -39.90 -8.91
N LEU A 29 9.49 -39.68 -7.59
CA LEU A 29 8.99 -40.68 -6.63
C LEU A 29 7.49 -40.94 -6.79
N GLU A 30 6.69 -39.89 -6.99
CA GLU A 30 5.24 -40.01 -7.22
C GLU A 30 4.91 -40.84 -8.47
N LEU A 31 5.67 -40.67 -9.55
CA LEU A 31 5.48 -41.42 -10.80
C LEU A 31 5.97 -42.87 -10.74
N GLN A 32 6.69 -43.25 -9.69
CA GLN A 32 7.05 -44.65 -9.45
C GLN A 32 5.94 -45.43 -8.72
N LEU A 33 5.04 -44.75 -8.01
CA LEU A 33 3.98 -45.44 -7.25
C LEU A 33 3.08 -46.31 -8.14
N PRO A 34 2.57 -45.83 -9.32
CA PRO A 34 1.81 -46.70 -10.22
C PRO A 34 2.62 -47.89 -10.75
N ALA A 35 3.94 -47.70 -11.00
CA ALA A 35 4.78 -48.80 -11.46
C ALA A 35 4.95 -49.89 -10.38
N TYR A 36 5.11 -49.52 -9.10
CA TYR A 36 5.12 -50.50 -8.01
C TYR A 36 3.73 -51.17 -7.87
N MET A 37 2.63 -50.44 -8.07
CA MET A 37 1.30 -51.01 -8.07
C MET A 37 1.12 -52.02 -9.18
N GLN A 38 1.69 -51.77 -10.38
CA GLN A 38 1.75 -52.73 -11.47
C GLN A 38 2.45 -54.02 -11.04
N ALA A 39 3.66 -53.90 -10.47
CA ALA A 39 4.44 -55.04 -10.03
C ALA A 39 3.72 -55.88 -8.95
N ILE A 40 3.05 -55.23 -8.00
CA ILE A 40 2.21 -55.90 -6.99
C ILE A 40 1.05 -56.64 -7.65
N THR A 41 0.32 -56.01 -8.59
CA THR A 41 -0.81 -56.62 -9.30
C THR A 41 -0.38 -57.87 -10.06
N ILE A 42 0.76 -57.82 -10.74
CA ILE A 42 1.31 -58.99 -11.45
C ILE A 42 1.69 -60.12 -10.46
N LEU A 43 2.42 -59.80 -9.37
CA LEU A 43 2.82 -60.77 -8.36
C LEU A 43 1.62 -61.47 -7.70
N VAL A 44 0.59 -60.69 -7.31
CA VAL A 44 -0.62 -61.28 -6.65
C VAL A 44 -1.38 -62.24 -7.57
N GLN A 45 -1.36 -62.00 -8.87
CA GLN A 45 -2.09 -62.82 -9.85
C GLN A 45 -1.22 -63.94 -10.45
N THR A 46 0.07 -63.98 -10.19
CA THR A 46 0.98 -65.03 -10.68
C THR A 46 0.96 -66.22 -9.73
N PRO A 47 0.55 -67.44 -10.17
CA PRO A 47 0.57 -68.65 -9.33
C PRO A 47 2.01 -68.96 -8.86
N GLY A 48 2.16 -69.19 -7.54
CA GLY A 48 3.45 -69.49 -6.95
C GLY A 48 4.25 -68.29 -6.43
N SER A 49 3.72 -67.07 -6.50
CA SER A 49 4.33 -65.88 -5.90
C SER A 49 4.31 -65.98 -4.37
N GLU A 50 5.44 -65.68 -3.74
CA GLU A 50 5.55 -65.64 -2.28
C GLU A 50 5.06 -64.29 -1.72
N LEU A 51 4.42 -64.36 -0.55
CA LEU A 51 4.00 -63.14 0.18
C LEU A 51 5.20 -62.21 0.46
N SER A 52 6.39 -62.77 0.69
CA SER A 52 7.63 -62.03 0.87
C SER A 52 7.96 -61.09 -0.30
N GLN A 53 7.71 -61.52 -1.54
CA GLN A 53 7.94 -60.68 -2.76
C GLN A 53 6.93 -59.53 -2.84
N VAL A 54 5.67 -59.79 -2.55
CA VAL A 54 4.63 -58.74 -2.52
C VAL A 54 4.94 -57.70 -1.44
N LEU A 55 5.32 -58.14 -0.23
CA LEU A 55 5.70 -57.27 0.87
C LEU A 55 6.98 -56.46 0.54
N GLY A 56 7.91 -57.06 -0.18
CA GLY A 56 9.13 -56.38 -0.62
C GLY A 56 8.87 -55.24 -1.59
N VAL A 57 7.96 -55.42 -2.57
CA VAL A 57 7.56 -54.34 -3.50
C VAL A 57 6.69 -53.31 -2.79
N GLY A 58 5.77 -53.76 -1.91
CA GLY A 58 4.96 -52.88 -1.07
C GLY A 58 5.82 -51.96 -0.17
N GLY A 59 6.91 -52.53 0.42
CA GLY A 59 7.87 -51.75 1.18
C GLY A 59 8.59 -50.67 0.34
N LYS A 60 8.98 -50.97 -0.91
CA LYS A 60 9.57 -49.97 -1.82
C LYS A 60 8.55 -48.89 -2.19
N MET A 61 7.30 -49.27 -2.41
CA MET A 61 6.19 -48.32 -2.68
C MET A 61 5.99 -47.39 -1.47
N LEU A 62 5.98 -47.92 -0.24
CA LEU A 62 5.87 -47.12 0.98
C LEU A 62 7.04 -46.16 1.15
N LEU A 63 8.27 -46.63 0.91
CA LEU A 63 9.46 -45.76 0.96
C LEU A 63 9.41 -44.65 -0.08
N ALA A 64 8.96 -44.93 -1.29
CA ALA A 64 8.78 -43.91 -2.32
C ALA A 64 7.70 -42.87 -1.92
N ALA A 65 6.59 -43.32 -1.34
CA ALA A 65 5.52 -42.44 -0.84
C ALA A 65 6.03 -41.57 0.32
N LEU A 66 6.73 -42.12 1.29
CA LEU A 66 7.35 -41.39 2.40
C LEU A 66 8.41 -40.40 1.90
N GLY A 67 9.23 -40.79 0.94
CA GLY A 67 10.22 -39.91 0.31
C GLY A 67 9.57 -38.72 -0.39
N SER A 68 8.49 -38.97 -1.15
CA SER A 68 7.70 -37.91 -1.80
C SER A 68 7.08 -36.96 -0.77
N LEU A 69 6.53 -37.49 0.34
CA LEU A 69 5.97 -36.69 1.43
C LEU A 69 7.03 -35.78 2.03
N ILE A 70 8.20 -36.31 2.37
CA ILE A 70 9.32 -35.55 2.93
C ILE A 70 9.74 -34.42 1.98
N LEU A 71 9.92 -34.71 0.70
CA LEU A 71 10.27 -33.71 -0.31
C LEU A 71 9.18 -32.64 -0.45
N SER A 72 7.90 -33.04 -0.41
CA SER A 72 6.77 -32.12 -0.44
C SER A 72 6.80 -31.13 0.74
N VAL A 73 7.06 -31.62 1.95
CA VAL A 73 7.18 -30.77 3.14
C VAL A 73 8.37 -29.81 3.02
N LEU A 74 9.52 -30.31 2.55
CA LEU A 74 10.69 -29.47 2.33
C LEU A 74 10.43 -28.37 1.29
N VAL A 75 9.76 -28.69 0.18
CA VAL A 75 9.33 -27.70 -0.82
C VAL A 75 8.40 -26.66 -0.19
N ALA A 76 7.40 -27.09 0.59
CA ALA A 76 6.46 -26.17 1.23
C ALA A 76 7.18 -25.20 2.18
N VAL A 77 8.12 -25.68 3.00
CA VAL A 77 8.92 -24.84 3.91
C VAL A 77 9.80 -23.85 3.13
N LEU A 78 10.47 -24.30 2.07
CA LEU A 78 11.32 -23.41 1.26
C LEU A 78 10.49 -22.34 0.55
N VAL A 79 9.36 -22.72 -0.03
CA VAL A 79 8.44 -21.79 -0.70
C VAL A 79 7.88 -20.76 0.28
N ALA A 80 7.48 -21.18 1.48
CA ALA A 80 7.02 -20.29 2.54
C ALA A 80 8.09 -19.27 2.92
N ASN A 81 9.32 -19.71 3.15
CA ASN A 81 10.44 -18.82 3.47
C ASN A 81 10.73 -17.81 2.35
N VAL A 82 10.83 -18.28 1.09
CA VAL A 82 11.09 -17.39 -0.06
C VAL A 82 9.98 -16.36 -0.22
N SER A 83 8.72 -16.78 -0.17
CA SER A 83 7.59 -15.87 -0.39
C SER A 83 7.46 -14.83 0.72
N THR A 84 7.66 -15.25 1.98
CA THR A 84 7.57 -14.35 3.14
C THR A 84 8.72 -13.34 3.15
N ASN A 85 9.96 -13.79 2.94
CA ASN A 85 11.12 -12.90 2.86
C ASN A 85 10.98 -11.91 1.69
N PHE A 86 10.55 -12.39 0.52
CA PHE A 86 10.34 -11.53 -0.64
C PHE A 86 9.28 -10.46 -0.37
N GLY A 87 8.16 -10.84 0.29
CA GLY A 87 7.13 -9.90 0.69
C GLY A 87 7.61 -8.88 1.72
N ALA A 88 8.41 -9.31 2.70
CA ALA A 88 9.02 -8.41 3.69
C ALA A 88 9.93 -7.38 3.01
N ASN A 89 10.86 -7.83 2.16
CA ASN A 89 11.76 -6.95 1.43
C ASN A 89 11.01 -5.98 0.50
N LEU A 90 9.93 -6.43 -0.14
CA LEU A 90 9.12 -5.52 -0.97
C LEU A 90 8.43 -4.44 -0.15
N ARG A 91 7.95 -4.77 1.06
CA ARG A 91 7.35 -3.76 1.96
C ARG A 91 8.40 -2.75 2.42
N GLU A 92 9.58 -3.21 2.80
CA GLU A 92 10.71 -2.37 3.17
C GLU A 92 11.08 -1.42 2.02
N PHE A 93 11.38 -1.95 0.82
CA PHE A 93 11.69 -1.12 -0.35
C PHE A 93 10.59 -0.12 -0.71
N LEU A 94 9.31 -0.51 -0.56
CA LEU A 94 8.20 0.37 -0.86
C LEU A 94 8.05 1.46 0.20
N PHE A 95 8.25 1.11 1.47
CA PHE A 95 8.18 2.04 2.59
C PHE A 95 9.30 3.08 2.49
N ASP A 96 10.55 2.64 2.32
CA ASP A 96 11.70 3.53 2.13
C ASP A 96 11.50 4.44 0.92
N LYS A 97 10.97 3.88 -0.19
CA LYS A 97 10.70 4.67 -1.39
C LYS A 97 9.63 5.73 -1.14
N VAL A 98 8.53 5.39 -0.47
CA VAL A 98 7.47 6.35 -0.14
C VAL A 98 8.00 7.48 0.76
N LEU A 99 8.86 7.16 1.73
CA LEU A 99 9.48 8.17 2.58
C LEU A 99 10.48 9.07 1.84
N SER A 100 11.12 8.55 0.78
CA SER A 100 12.06 9.33 -0.04
C SER A 100 11.41 10.16 -1.16
N LEU A 101 10.09 10.07 -1.34
CA LEU A 101 9.35 10.86 -2.33
C LEU A 101 9.00 12.24 -1.79
N SER A 102 9.07 13.25 -2.65
CA SER A 102 8.61 14.60 -2.32
C SER A 102 7.10 14.65 -2.08
N MET A 103 6.61 15.69 -1.40
CA MET A 103 5.17 15.92 -1.23
C MET A 103 4.45 16.06 -2.58
N GLU A 104 5.13 16.60 -3.59
CA GLU A 104 4.64 16.66 -4.97
C GLU A 104 4.37 15.26 -5.53
N ASP A 105 5.35 14.36 -5.44
CA ASP A 105 5.24 13.00 -5.97
C ASP A 105 4.19 12.19 -5.23
N ILE A 106 4.14 12.31 -3.89
CA ILE A 106 3.12 11.66 -3.05
C ILE A 106 1.71 12.15 -3.42
N SER A 107 1.53 13.43 -3.78
CA SER A 107 0.23 13.99 -4.18
C SER A 107 -0.34 13.32 -5.44
N GLY A 108 0.53 12.75 -6.28
CA GLY A 108 0.15 11.95 -7.45
C GLY A 108 -0.51 10.61 -7.09
N PHE A 109 -0.39 10.17 -5.86
CA PHE A 109 -0.99 8.95 -5.32
C PHE A 109 -2.01 9.30 -4.22
N SER A 110 -3.14 8.60 -4.16
CA SER A 110 -4.01 8.73 -2.99
C SER A 110 -3.42 7.96 -1.79
N LYS A 111 -3.57 8.48 -0.57
CA LYS A 111 -3.13 7.80 0.67
C LYS A 111 -3.67 6.37 0.76
N ALA A 112 -4.96 6.18 0.44
CA ALA A 112 -5.59 4.85 0.43
C ALA A 112 -4.93 3.91 -0.60
N SER A 113 -4.53 4.43 -1.77
CA SER A 113 -3.82 3.64 -2.78
C SER A 113 -2.44 3.20 -2.30
N LEU A 114 -1.67 4.07 -1.66
CA LEU A 114 -0.35 3.73 -1.10
C LEU A 114 -0.45 2.65 -0.01
N ILE A 115 -1.46 2.75 0.87
CA ILE A 115 -1.72 1.72 1.89
C ILE A 115 -2.04 0.38 1.22
N THR A 116 -2.93 0.37 0.21
CA THR A 116 -3.30 -0.86 -0.51
C THR A 116 -2.09 -1.47 -1.22
N ARG A 117 -1.22 -0.66 -1.83
CA ARG A 117 0.01 -1.10 -2.50
C ARG A 117 1.01 -1.70 -1.51
N SER A 118 1.12 -1.12 -0.31
CA SER A 118 2.04 -1.60 0.75
C SER A 118 1.55 -2.88 1.44
N THR A 119 0.26 -3.17 1.40
CA THR A 119 -0.36 -4.31 2.10
C THR A 119 -0.89 -5.36 1.13
N ASN A 120 -2.04 -5.09 0.53
CA ASN A 120 -2.82 -6.06 -0.23
C ASN A 120 -2.14 -6.45 -1.55
N ASP A 121 -1.59 -5.47 -2.29
CA ASP A 121 -0.92 -5.75 -3.56
C ASP A 121 0.33 -6.62 -3.36
N ILE A 122 1.12 -6.37 -2.33
CA ILE A 122 2.28 -7.23 -1.99
C ILE A 122 1.82 -8.64 -1.61
N THR A 123 0.71 -8.77 -0.85
CA THR A 123 0.14 -10.08 -0.49
C THR A 123 -0.30 -10.86 -1.75
N GLN A 124 -0.91 -10.20 -2.74
CA GLN A 124 -1.26 -10.83 -4.02
C GLN A 124 -0.02 -11.33 -4.79
N ILE A 125 1.05 -10.54 -4.79
CA ILE A 125 2.33 -10.92 -5.40
C ILE A 125 2.94 -12.14 -4.67
N GLN A 126 2.90 -12.14 -3.32
CA GLN A 126 3.36 -13.28 -2.52
C GLN A 126 2.57 -14.56 -2.82
N GLN A 127 1.24 -14.47 -2.85
CA GLN A 127 0.37 -15.62 -3.17
C GLN A 127 0.68 -16.18 -4.56
N PHE A 128 0.87 -15.30 -5.54
CA PHE A 128 1.27 -15.73 -6.88
C PHE A 128 2.64 -16.41 -6.88
N LEU A 129 3.60 -15.93 -6.09
CA LEU A 129 4.92 -16.55 -5.97
C LEU A 129 4.82 -17.97 -5.37
N VAL A 130 4.00 -18.14 -4.32
CA VAL A 130 3.73 -19.46 -3.70
C VAL A 130 3.13 -20.43 -4.73
N MET A 131 2.04 -20.00 -5.38
CA MET A 131 1.36 -20.82 -6.40
C MET A 131 2.29 -21.08 -7.60
N GLY A 132 3.06 -20.07 -8.01
CA GLY A 132 4.00 -20.18 -9.11
C GLY A 132 5.07 -21.23 -8.85
N LEU A 133 5.74 -21.18 -7.71
CA LEU A 133 6.78 -22.12 -7.35
C LEU A 133 6.26 -23.56 -7.18
N GLN A 134 5.06 -23.71 -6.61
CA GLN A 134 4.48 -25.05 -6.40
C GLN A 134 3.80 -25.62 -7.66
N MET A 135 3.05 -24.82 -8.40
CA MET A 135 2.21 -25.31 -9.51
C MET A 135 2.86 -25.12 -10.88
N ILE A 136 3.47 -23.94 -11.17
CA ILE A 136 4.07 -23.66 -12.49
C ILE A 136 5.28 -24.57 -12.74
N ILE A 137 6.03 -24.91 -11.70
CA ILE A 137 7.19 -25.80 -11.84
C ILE A 137 6.75 -27.25 -11.83
N ARG A 138 5.92 -27.67 -10.88
CA ARG A 138 5.53 -29.06 -10.71
C ARG A 138 4.66 -29.59 -11.86
N SER A 139 3.66 -28.81 -12.31
CA SER A 139 2.67 -29.31 -13.29
C SER A 139 3.30 -29.65 -14.65
N PRO A 140 4.17 -28.83 -15.28
CA PRO A 140 4.80 -29.22 -16.52
C PRO A 140 5.70 -30.45 -16.39
N ILE A 141 6.44 -30.56 -15.28
CA ILE A 141 7.33 -31.70 -15.01
C ILE A 141 6.49 -32.98 -14.87
N MET A 142 5.41 -32.92 -14.09
CA MET A 142 4.49 -34.03 -13.89
C MET A 142 3.84 -34.43 -15.22
N ALA A 143 3.31 -33.47 -15.98
CA ALA A 143 2.67 -33.73 -17.27
C ALA A 143 3.67 -34.38 -18.25
N PHE A 144 4.86 -33.80 -18.39
CA PHE A 144 5.88 -34.30 -19.31
C PHE A 144 6.29 -35.75 -18.98
N TRP A 145 6.62 -36.03 -17.71
CA TRP A 145 7.01 -37.40 -17.32
C TRP A 145 5.86 -38.39 -17.37
N ALA A 146 4.64 -37.99 -16.98
CA ALA A 146 3.47 -38.84 -17.12
C ALA A 146 3.19 -39.17 -18.60
N ILE A 147 3.28 -38.18 -19.51
CA ILE A 147 3.15 -38.40 -20.95
C ILE A 147 4.24 -39.37 -21.46
N MET A 148 5.49 -39.22 -21.04
CA MET A 148 6.55 -40.16 -21.41
C MET A 148 6.26 -41.59 -20.93
N ARG A 149 5.65 -41.74 -19.76
CA ARG A 149 5.28 -43.05 -19.23
C ARG A 149 4.13 -43.72 -20.01
N ILE A 150 3.17 -42.93 -20.54
CA ILE A 150 2.03 -43.46 -21.31
C ILE A 150 2.34 -43.64 -22.79
N SER A 151 3.30 -42.87 -23.36
CA SER A 151 3.62 -42.89 -24.81
C SER A 151 4.14 -44.24 -25.30
N ASN A 152 4.73 -45.03 -24.43
CA ASN A 152 5.23 -46.40 -24.76
C ASN A 152 4.20 -47.51 -24.51
N LYS A 153 2.95 -47.13 -24.20
CA LYS A 153 1.82 -48.06 -23.99
C LYS A 153 0.91 -48.05 -25.22
N GLU A 154 -0.25 -48.70 -25.11
CA GLU A 154 -1.24 -48.81 -26.18
C GLU A 154 -1.71 -47.44 -26.71
N TRP A 155 -1.62 -47.22 -28.03
CA TRP A 155 -1.98 -45.95 -28.69
C TRP A 155 -3.44 -45.55 -28.46
N SER A 156 -4.35 -46.54 -28.41
CA SER A 156 -5.79 -46.30 -28.21
C SER A 156 -6.09 -45.58 -26.88
N TRP A 157 -5.39 -45.92 -25.80
CA TRP A 157 -5.51 -45.27 -24.50
C TRP A 157 -4.91 -43.85 -24.53
N THR A 158 -3.79 -43.70 -25.24
CA THR A 158 -3.16 -42.38 -25.41
C THR A 158 -4.08 -41.42 -26.16
N LEU A 159 -4.75 -41.92 -27.24
CA LEU A 159 -5.73 -41.13 -27.98
C LEU A 159 -6.91 -40.72 -27.10
N ALA A 160 -7.47 -41.65 -26.30
CA ALA A 160 -8.55 -41.34 -25.35
C ALA A 160 -8.13 -40.23 -24.37
N THR A 161 -6.89 -40.27 -23.87
CA THR A 161 -6.33 -39.23 -22.95
C THR A 161 -6.21 -37.89 -23.64
N ILE A 162 -5.75 -37.85 -24.89
CA ILE A 162 -5.65 -36.62 -25.70
C ILE A 162 -7.03 -36.01 -25.92
N VAL A 163 -8.03 -36.83 -26.30
CA VAL A 163 -9.40 -36.37 -26.50
C VAL A 163 -9.99 -35.79 -25.21
N ALA A 164 -9.80 -36.47 -24.08
CA ALA A 164 -10.23 -36.00 -22.78
C ALA A 164 -9.55 -34.67 -22.40
N GLY A 165 -8.25 -34.53 -22.66
CA GLY A 165 -7.49 -33.30 -22.43
C GLY A 165 -8.01 -32.13 -23.26
N ILE A 166 -8.26 -32.36 -24.57
CA ILE A 166 -8.85 -31.36 -25.47
C ILE A 166 -10.25 -30.98 -25.02
N ALA A 167 -11.07 -31.93 -24.65
CA ALA A 167 -12.44 -31.69 -24.16
C ALA A 167 -12.41 -30.82 -22.89
N MET A 168 -11.53 -31.15 -21.96
CA MET A 168 -11.35 -30.38 -20.71
C MET A 168 -10.92 -28.94 -20.99
N VAL A 169 -9.88 -28.74 -21.80
CA VAL A 169 -9.40 -27.39 -22.14
C VAL A 169 -10.50 -26.61 -22.87
N SER A 170 -11.27 -27.25 -23.75
CA SER A 170 -12.39 -26.64 -24.47
C SER A 170 -13.50 -26.18 -23.52
N ILE A 171 -13.92 -27.00 -22.57
CA ILE A 171 -14.95 -26.64 -21.58
C ILE A 171 -14.48 -25.46 -20.72
N ILE A 172 -13.24 -25.49 -20.28
CA ILE A 172 -12.69 -24.38 -19.49
C ILE A 172 -12.62 -23.09 -20.32
N ALA A 173 -12.12 -23.18 -21.58
CA ALA A 173 -12.04 -22.02 -22.46
C ALA A 173 -13.42 -21.42 -22.77
N ILE A 174 -14.43 -22.25 -23.03
CA ILE A 174 -15.81 -21.81 -23.26
C ILE A 174 -16.38 -21.16 -22.00
N SER A 175 -16.25 -21.81 -20.85
CA SER A 175 -16.74 -21.26 -19.57
C SER A 175 -16.09 -19.92 -19.24
N MET A 176 -14.78 -19.78 -19.46
CA MET A 176 -14.04 -18.53 -19.25
C MET A 176 -14.45 -17.46 -20.26
N ALA A 177 -14.64 -17.80 -21.53
CA ALA A 177 -15.10 -16.85 -22.55
C ALA A 177 -16.49 -16.25 -22.21
N ILE A 178 -17.37 -17.03 -21.59
CA ILE A 178 -18.68 -16.59 -21.12
C ILE A 178 -18.55 -15.76 -19.82
N ALA A 179 -17.68 -16.17 -18.90
CA ALA A 179 -17.56 -15.56 -17.57
C ALA A 179 -16.77 -14.26 -17.56
N ILE A 180 -15.68 -14.14 -18.33
CA ILE A 180 -14.76 -12.96 -18.32
C ILE A 180 -15.49 -11.63 -18.56
N PRO A 181 -16.38 -11.48 -19.56
CA PRO A 181 -17.12 -10.23 -19.75
C PRO A 181 -17.98 -9.87 -18.53
N LYS A 182 -18.61 -10.89 -17.92
CA LYS A 182 -19.46 -10.72 -16.74
C LYS A 182 -18.67 -10.41 -15.46
N PHE A 183 -17.43 -10.87 -15.34
CA PHE A 183 -16.55 -10.46 -14.24
C PHE A 183 -16.28 -8.95 -14.25
N LYS A 184 -16.10 -8.36 -15.44
CA LYS A 184 -15.93 -6.92 -15.58
C LYS A 184 -17.17 -6.14 -15.14
N VAL A 185 -18.36 -6.58 -15.58
CA VAL A 185 -19.64 -6.00 -15.16
C VAL A 185 -19.84 -6.15 -13.65
N ARG A 186 -19.56 -7.34 -13.10
CA ARG A 186 -19.64 -7.60 -11.65
C ARG A 186 -18.77 -6.62 -10.86
N GLN A 187 -17.54 -6.33 -11.35
CA GLN A 187 -16.67 -5.36 -10.68
C GLN A 187 -17.30 -3.96 -10.66
N GLN A 188 -17.85 -3.49 -11.76
CA GLN A 188 -18.53 -2.19 -11.82
C GLN A 188 -19.73 -2.11 -10.88
N LEU A 189 -20.50 -3.21 -10.78
CA LEU A 189 -21.64 -3.29 -9.85
C LEU A 189 -21.19 -3.36 -8.38
N THR A 190 -20.06 -4.00 -8.10
CA THR A 190 -19.45 -3.98 -6.76
C THR A 190 -19.05 -2.54 -6.38
N ASP A 191 -18.44 -1.81 -7.30
CA ASP A 191 -18.03 -0.42 -7.07
C ASP A 191 -19.25 0.49 -6.82
N ARG A 192 -20.36 0.28 -7.60
CA ARG A 192 -21.64 0.98 -7.40
C ARG A 192 -22.26 0.67 -6.03
N LEU A 193 -22.29 -0.60 -5.64
CA LEU A 193 -22.80 -1.03 -4.33
C LEU A 193 -22.00 -0.42 -3.18
N ASN A 194 -20.66 -0.44 -3.29
CA ASN A 194 -19.76 0.17 -2.32
C ASN A 194 -19.97 1.70 -2.23
N LEU A 195 -20.20 2.37 -3.37
CA LEU A 195 -20.48 3.80 -3.40
C LEU A 195 -21.76 4.13 -2.63
N VAL A 196 -22.88 3.43 -2.93
CA VAL A 196 -24.17 3.63 -2.24
C VAL A 196 -24.04 3.34 -0.75
N THR A 197 -23.34 2.26 -0.37
CA THR A 197 -23.11 1.92 1.04
C THR A 197 -22.29 3.00 1.75
N ARG A 198 -21.23 3.50 1.11
CA ARG A 198 -20.40 4.57 1.68
C ARG A 198 -21.18 5.88 1.85
N GLU A 199 -21.95 6.27 0.83
CA GLU A 199 -22.82 7.45 0.91
C GLU A 199 -23.80 7.34 2.09
N ASN A 200 -24.44 6.17 2.26
CA ASN A 200 -25.38 5.94 3.35
C ASN A 200 -24.72 5.99 4.73
N LEU A 201 -23.54 5.38 4.89
CA LEU A 201 -22.82 5.39 6.17
C LEU A 201 -22.28 6.79 6.51
N THR A 202 -21.75 7.51 5.52
CA THR A 202 -21.21 8.84 5.73
C THR A 202 -22.32 9.87 5.99
N GLY A 203 -23.47 9.72 5.31
CA GLY A 203 -24.61 10.62 5.41
C GLY A 203 -25.72 10.14 6.33
N ILE A 204 -25.47 9.21 7.26
CA ILE A 204 -26.53 8.60 8.08
C ILE A 204 -27.35 9.62 8.88
N ASP A 205 -26.69 10.67 9.39
CA ASP A 205 -27.37 11.73 10.14
C ASP A 205 -28.30 12.53 9.25
N VAL A 206 -27.88 12.80 8.00
CA VAL A 206 -28.70 13.50 7.00
C VAL A 206 -29.90 12.63 6.59
N ILE A 207 -29.68 11.34 6.35
CA ILE A 207 -30.74 10.39 5.98
C ILE A 207 -31.83 10.40 7.06
N ARG A 208 -31.44 10.32 8.34
CA ARG A 208 -32.37 10.34 9.47
C ARG A 208 -33.05 11.70 9.68
N ALA A 209 -32.29 12.80 9.52
CA ALA A 209 -32.83 14.13 9.68
C ALA A 209 -33.91 14.48 8.63
N TYR A 210 -33.86 13.86 7.46
CA TYR A 210 -34.81 14.09 6.36
C TYR A 210 -35.79 12.93 6.12
N ASN A 211 -35.82 11.91 6.98
CA ASN A 211 -36.67 10.70 6.86
C ASN A 211 -36.52 10.05 5.47
N ALA A 212 -35.28 9.92 4.99
CA ALA A 212 -34.98 9.44 3.65
C ALA A 212 -34.56 7.95 3.63
N GLU A 213 -34.86 7.19 4.69
CA GLU A 213 -34.49 5.78 4.84
C GLU A 213 -35.06 4.92 3.73
N ASP A 214 -36.34 5.07 3.40
CA ASP A 214 -37.02 4.29 2.36
C ASP A 214 -36.41 4.56 0.98
N TYR A 215 -36.13 5.82 0.67
CA TYR A 215 -35.46 6.19 -0.58
C TYR A 215 -34.06 5.57 -0.71
N GLN A 216 -33.26 5.63 0.35
CA GLN A 216 -31.92 5.04 0.35
C GLN A 216 -31.95 3.51 0.34
N THR A 217 -32.92 2.90 1.02
CA THR A 217 -33.15 1.46 0.97
C THR A 217 -33.47 1.02 -0.47
N GLN A 218 -34.35 1.72 -1.17
CA GLN A 218 -34.67 1.39 -2.56
C GLN A 218 -33.44 1.55 -3.48
N LYS A 219 -32.67 2.64 -3.32
CA LYS A 219 -31.43 2.89 -4.08
C LYS A 219 -30.40 1.76 -3.86
N PHE A 220 -30.27 1.31 -2.61
CA PHE A 220 -29.38 0.18 -2.28
C PHE A 220 -29.90 -1.14 -2.88
N GLU A 221 -31.20 -1.42 -2.77
CA GLU A 221 -31.81 -2.65 -3.27
C GLU A 221 -31.67 -2.77 -4.78
N ASP A 222 -31.86 -1.69 -5.55
CA ASP A 222 -31.66 -1.68 -6.99
C ASP A 222 -30.20 -2.05 -7.36
N ALA A 223 -29.22 -1.48 -6.66
CA ALA A 223 -27.81 -1.82 -6.86
C ALA A 223 -27.50 -3.27 -6.45
N ASN A 224 -28.11 -3.75 -5.36
CA ASN A 224 -27.96 -5.10 -4.83
C ASN A 224 -28.56 -6.16 -5.75
N ILE A 225 -29.74 -5.89 -6.33
CA ILE A 225 -30.40 -6.79 -7.30
C ILE A 225 -29.54 -6.95 -8.55
N ASP A 226 -29.04 -5.83 -9.12
CA ASP A 226 -28.15 -5.85 -10.30
C ASP A 226 -26.88 -6.67 -10.04
N PHE A 227 -26.25 -6.43 -8.89
CA PHE A 227 -25.06 -7.19 -8.45
C PHE A 227 -25.38 -8.69 -8.28
N THR A 228 -26.48 -8.98 -7.55
CA THR A 228 -26.90 -10.36 -7.24
C THR A 228 -27.18 -11.16 -8.51
N ASN A 229 -27.95 -10.59 -9.45
CA ASN A 229 -28.26 -11.24 -10.71
C ASN A 229 -27.02 -11.57 -11.54
N THR A 230 -26.09 -10.60 -11.63
CA THR A 230 -24.82 -10.81 -12.33
C THR A 230 -23.95 -11.85 -11.64
N ASN A 231 -23.90 -11.83 -10.31
CA ASN A 231 -23.13 -12.79 -9.51
C ASN A 231 -23.71 -14.21 -9.61
N ILE A 232 -25.05 -14.36 -9.57
CA ILE A 232 -25.73 -15.65 -9.79
C ILE A 232 -25.39 -16.21 -11.17
N PHE A 233 -25.41 -15.39 -12.23
CA PHE A 233 -25.04 -15.83 -13.57
C PHE A 233 -23.61 -16.36 -13.62
N VAL A 234 -22.65 -15.57 -13.11
CA VAL A 234 -21.24 -15.97 -13.07
C VAL A 234 -21.06 -17.26 -12.28
N ASN A 235 -21.67 -17.34 -11.10
CA ASN A 235 -21.54 -18.51 -10.24
C ASN A 235 -22.19 -19.76 -10.85
N ARG A 236 -23.31 -19.63 -11.59
CA ARG A 236 -23.90 -20.75 -12.34
C ARG A 236 -22.96 -21.27 -13.42
N VAL A 237 -22.32 -20.38 -14.20
CA VAL A 237 -21.32 -20.78 -15.20
C VAL A 237 -20.13 -21.48 -14.51
N MET A 238 -19.60 -20.92 -13.42
CA MET A 238 -18.50 -21.55 -12.68
C MET A 238 -18.89 -22.89 -12.06
N ALA A 239 -20.11 -23.00 -11.53
CA ALA A 239 -20.62 -24.23 -10.91
C ALA A 239 -20.74 -25.40 -11.90
N THR A 240 -20.93 -25.14 -13.20
CA THR A 240 -20.95 -26.20 -14.22
C THR A 240 -19.56 -26.78 -14.52
N MET A 241 -18.47 -26.05 -14.23
CA MET A 241 -17.10 -26.51 -14.53
C MET A 241 -16.76 -27.80 -13.77
N HIS A 242 -17.00 -27.81 -12.46
CA HIS A 242 -16.62 -28.94 -11.60
C HIS A 242 -17.29 -30.28 -12.01
N PRO A 243 -18.61 -30.33 -12.20
CA PRO A 243 -19.29 -31.53 -12.71
C PRO A 243 -18.82 -31.94 -14.11
N SER A 244 -18.59 -30.96 -15.00
CA SER A 244 -18.12 -31.25 -16.37
C SER A 244 -16.73 -31.88 -16.38
N ILE A 245 -15.81 -31.36 -15.59
CA ILE A 245 -14.45 -31.93 -15.42
C ILE A 245 -14.56 -33.35 -14.84
N PHE A 246 -15.39 -33.53 -13.81
CA PHE A 246 -15.62 -34.82 -13.18
C PHE A 246 -16.18 -35.86 -14.17
N ILE A 247 -17.13 -35.45 -15.03
CA ILE A 247 -17.66 -36.30 -16.10
C ILE A 247 -16.55 -36.70 -17.07
N ILE A 248 -15.70 -35.77 -17.52
CA ILE A 248 -14.60 -36.09 -18.44
C ILE A 248 -13.63 -37.09 -17.81
N MET A 249 -13.28 -36.88 -16.53
CA MET A 249 -12.36 -37.77 -15.81
C MET A 249 -12.93 -39.21 -15.69
N ASN A 250 -14.22 -39.33 -15.32
CA ASN A 250 -14.84 -40.63 -15.23
C ASN A 250 -15.05 -41.27 -16.61
N ALA A 251 -15.41 -40.47 -17.63
CA ALA A 251 -15.52 -40.94 -18.99
C ALA A 251 -14.20 -41.45 -19.56
N LEU A 252 -13.08 -40.76 -19.25
CA LEU A 252 -11.74 -41.21 -19.59
C LEU A 252 -11.39 -42.53 -18.90
N THR A 253 -11.70 -42.66 -17.62
CA THR A 253 -11.47 -43.91 -16.88
C THR A 253 -12.29 -45.06 -17.48
N LEU A 254 -13.57 -44.81 -17.75
CA LEU A 254 -14.45 -45.79 -18.42
C LEU A 254 -13.92 -46.17 -19.81
N ALA A 255 -13.48 -45.20 -20.62
CA ALA A 255 -12.93 -45.44 -21.94
C ALA A 255 -11.66 -46.31 -21.88
N ILE A 256 -10.75 -46.03 -20.93
CA ILE A 256 -9.52 -46.80 -20.73
C ILE A 256 -9.87 -48.25 -20.36
N TYR A 257 -10.83 -48.45 -19.43
CA TYR A 257 -11.25 -49.80 -19.03
C TYR A 257 -11.99 -50.55 -20.16
N TRP A 258 -12.86 -49.84 -20.90
CA TRP A 258 -13.58 -50.44 -22.03
C TRP A 258 -12.60 -50.88 -23.14
N ILE A 259 -11.72 -49.99 -23.58
CA ILE A 259 -10.70 -50.29 -24.58
C ILE A 259 -9.80 -51.41 -24.05
N GLY A 260 -9.38 -51.34 -22.77
CA GLY A 260 -8.57 -52.38 -22.12
C GLY A 260 -9.24 -53.76 -22.15
N ALA A 261 -10.54 -53.85 -21.82
CA ALA A 261 -11.29 -55.10 -21.88
C ALA A 261 -11.31 -55.69 -23.30
N VAL A 262 -11.53 -54.84 -24.33
CA VAL A 262 -11.51 -55.31 -25.74
C VAL A 262 -10.09 -55.78 -26.14
N LEU A 263 -9.03 -55.07 -25.71
CA LEU A 263 -7.68 -55.48 -26.00
C LEU A 263 -7.28 -56.79 -25.31
N ILE A 264 -7.69 -56.98 -24.06
CA ILE A 264 -7.47 -58.23 -23.30
C ILE A 264 -8.17 -59.39 -23.97
N GLN A 265 -9.45 -59.21 -24.42
CA GLN A 265 -10.22 -60.25 -25.10
C GLN A 265 -9.57 -60.68 -26.43
N ASN A 266 -8.88 -59.77 -27.14
CA ASN A 266 -8.29 -60.04 -28.45
C ASN A 266 -6.81 -60.42 -28.37
N THR A 267 -6.23 -60.54 -27.17
CA THR A 267 -4.80 -60.83 -26.98
C THR A 267 -4.54 -62.32 -26.91
N THR A 268 -3.29 -62.75 -27.19
CA THR A 268 -2.87 -64.13 -27.08
C THR A 268 -2.73 -64.57 -25.62
N ALA A 269 -3.04 -65.84 -25.33
CA ALA A 269 -2.91 -66.42 -24.00
C ALA A 269 -1.53 -66.17 -23.37
N GLY A 270 -1.52 -65.63 -22.18
CA GLY A 270 -0.31 -65.27 -21.40
C GLY A 270 0.01 -63.77 -21.29
N ASN A 271 -0.52 -62.91 -22.14
CA ASN A 271 -0.34 -61.46 -22.08
C ASN A 271 -1.51 -60.69 -21.42
N GLU A 272 -2.59 -61.38 -21.09
CA GLU A 272 -3.81 -60.82 -20.50
C GLU A 272 -3.55 -60.10 -19.18
N LEU A 273 -2.73 -60.71 -18.32
CA LEU A 273 -2.35 -60.16 -17.02
C LEU A 273 -1.51 -58.89 -17.14
N ILE A 274 -0.61 -58.84 -18.13
CA ILE A 274 0.24 -57.66 -18.38
C ILE A 274 -0.62 -56.52 -18.85
N LEU A 275 -1.52 -56.76 -19.81
CA LEU A 275 -2.47 -55.75 -20.32
C LEU A 275 -3.40 -55.25 -19.23
N PHE A 276 -3.92 -56.11 -18.37
CA PHE A 276 -4.76 -55.72 -17.24
C PHE A 276 -3.99 -54.80 -16.25
N SER A 277 -2.77 -55.16 -15.90
CA SER A 277 -1.95 -54.35 -15.03
C SER A 277 -1.56 -53.01 -15.70
N ASP A 278 -1.25 -53.02 -16.98
CA ASP A 278 -0.95 -51.81 -17.79
C ASP A 278 -2.17 -50.87 -17.86
N MET A 279 -3.39 -51.38 -17.98
CA MET A 279 -4.63 -50.62 -17.98
C MET A 279 -4.81 -49.82 -16.68
N ILE A 280 -4.56 -50.43 -15.51
CA ILE A 280 -4.67 -49.79 -14.21
C ILE A 280 -3.65 -48.66 -14.09
N VAL A 281 -2.39 -48.94 -14.44
CA VAL A 281 -1.27 -47.99 -14.34
C VAL A 281 -1.49 -46.85 -15.33
N PHE A 282 -1.90 -47.15 -16.57
CA PHE A 282 -2.20 -46.14 -17.57
C PHE A 282 -3.28 -45.18 -17.08
N SER A 283 -4.37 -45.72 -16.51
CA SER A 283 -5.45 -44.91 -15.95
C SER A 283 -4.92 -43.91 -14.90
N THR A 284 -4.03 -44.36 -14.03
CA THR A 284 -3.42 -43.49 -13.01
C THR A 284 -2.56 -42.37 -13.63
N TYR A 285 -1.70 -42.69 -14.62
CA TYR A 285 -0.89 -41.68 -15.30
C TYR A 285 -1.76 -40.72 -16.13
N ALA A 286 -2.80 -41.20 -16.82
CA ALA A 286 -3.72 -40.35 -17.55
C ALA A 286 -4.41 -39.33 -16.65
N MET A 287 -4.83 -39.77 -15.46
CA MET A 287 -5.38 -38.85 -14.45
C MET A 287 -4.37 -37.81 -13.98
N GLN A 288 -3.10 -38.19 -13.78
CA GLN A 288 -2.05 -37.23 -13.42
C GLN A 288 -1.81 -36.19 -14.52
N VAL A 289 -1.84 -36.58 -15.81
CA VAL A 289 -1.77 -35.63 -16.94
C VAL A 289 -2.92 -34.62 -16.88
N ILE A 290 -4.16 -35.11 -16.73
CA ILE A 290 -5.36 -34.26 -16.66
C ILE A 290 -5.28 -33.30 -15.46
N MET A 291 -4.91 -33.80 -14.28
CA MET A 291 -4.75 -32.95 -13.08
C MET A 291 -3.64 -31.92 -13.23
N SER A 292 -2.55 -32.24 -13.90
CA SER A 292 -1.48 -31.30 -14.18
C SER A 292 -1.92 -30.17 -15.10
N LEU A 293 -2.74 -30.47 -16.12
CA LEU A 293 -3.32 -29.45 -16.99
C LEU A 293 -4.27 -28.54 -16.21
N LEU A 294 -5.10 -29.09 -15.33
CA LEU A 294 -5.99 -28.32 -14.44
C LEU A 294 -5.20 -27.32 -13.57
N MET A 295 -4.12 -27.79 -12.95
CA MET A 295 -3.28 -26.93 -12.09
C MET A 295 -2.65 -25.76 -12.86
N LEU A 296 -2.22 -25.98 -14.11
CA LEU A 296 -1.72 -24.90 -14.97
C LEU A 296 -2.79 -23.84 -15.25
N ILE A 297 -4.03 -24.25 -15.50
CA ILE A 297 -5.14 -23.32 -15.76
C ILE A 297 -5.43 -22.43 -14.56
N VAL A 298 -5.41 -22.99 -13.34
CA VAL A 298 -5.60 -22.21 -12.10
C VAL A 298 -4.57 -21.10 -11.98
N VAL A 299 -3.31 -21.39 -12.31
CA VAL A 299 -2.25 -20.38 -12.28
C VAL A 299 -2.50 -19.24 -13.27
N PHE A 300 -2.94 -19.58 -14.49
CA PHE A 300 -3.29 -18.57 -15.49
C PHE A 300 -4.46 -17.69 -15.07
N ALA A 301 -5.40 -18.21 -14.27
CA ALA A 301 -6.52 -17.43 -13.73
C ALA A 301 -6.07 -16.38 -12.68
N VAL A 302 -5.04 -16.69 -11.88
CA VAL A 302 -4.52 -15.79 -10.83
C VAL A 302 -3.48 -14.78 -11.36
N PHE A 303 -2.78 -15.11 -12.43
CA PHE A 303 -1.70 -14.28 -12.99
C PHE A 303 -2.11 -12.83 -13.31
N PRO A 304 -3.27 -12.54 -13.93
CA PRO A 304 -3.65 -11.16 -14.26
C PRO A 304 -3.75 -10.26 -13.03
N GLN A 305 -4.30 -10.77 -11.92
CA GLN A 305 -4.43 -10.03 -10.67
C GLN A 305 -3.07 -9.71 -10.06
N ALA A 306 -2.19 -10.71 -9.98
CA ALA A 306 -0.83 -10.52 -9.50
C ALA A 306 -0.02 -9.56 -10.39
N LYS A 307 -0.27 -9.59 -11.72
CA LYS A 307 0.37 -8.65 -12.66
C LYS A 307 -0.05 -7.21 -12.37
N VAL A 308 -1.34 -6.95 -12.19
CA VAL A 308 -1.86 -5.59 -11.88
C VAL A 308 -1.27 -5.09 -10.56
N SER A 309 -1.28 -5.92 -9.50
CA SER A 309 -0.65 -5.57 -8.23
C SER A 309 0.85 -5.30 -8.37
N GLY A 310 1.55 -6.12 -9.14
CA GLY A 310 2.97 -5.92 -9.43
C GLY A 310 3.27 -4.66 -10.23
N ASP A 311 2.41 -4.27 -11.15
CA ASP A 311 2.57 -3.06 -11.94
C ASP A 311 2.32 -1.81 -11.07
N ARG A 312 1.33 -1.84 -10.16
CA ARG A 312 1.07 -0.78 -9.18
C ARG A 312 2.23 -0.57 -8.20
N VAL A 313 2.81 -1.65 -7.67
CA VAL A 313 3.98 -1.57 -6.79
C VAL A 313 5.19 -1.03 -7.56
N ASN A 314 5.42 -1.49 -8.80
CA ASN A 314 6.50 -0.97 -9.65
C ASN A 314 6.33 0.51 -9.99
N GLU A 315 5.12 1.02 -10.15
CA GLU A 315 4.85 2.43 -10.40
C GLU A 315 5.46 3.29 -9.28
N VAL A 316 5.18 2.97 -8.01
CA VAL A 316 5.76 3.70 -6.86
C VAL A 316 7.28 3.53 -6.81
N LEU A 317 7.78 2.29 -6.95
CA LEU A 317 9.23 2.00 -6.86
C LEU A 317 10.07 2.65 -7.99
N ASN A 318 9.46 2.97 -9.13
CA ASN A 318 10.13 3.63 -10.25
C ASN A 318 9.79 5.13 -10.37
N THR A 319 9.00 5.70 -9.45
CA THR A 319 8.79 7.15 -9.38
C THR A 319 10.07 7.78 -8.84
N ASP A 320 10.74 8.58 -9.64
CA ASP A 320 11.89 9.34 -9.17
C ASP A 320 11.41 10.61 -8.47
N SER A 321 12.08 11.02 -7.39
CA SER A 321 11.75 12.27 -6.72
C SER A 321 12.08 13.45 -7.63
N ASN A 322 11.13 14.38 -7.78
CA ASN A 322 11.33 15.61 -8.54
C ASN A 322 12.24 16.60 -7.79
N ILE A 323 12.32 16.47 -6.46
CA ILE A 323 13.19 17.31 -5.62
C ILE A 323 14.54 16.62 -5.48
N ILE A 324 15.58 17.25 -6.01
CA ILE A 324 16.96 16.80 -5.89
C ILE A 324 17.58 17.53 -4.71
N GLU A 325 18.08 16.78 -3.73
CA GLU A 325 18.78 17.35 -2.58
C GLU A 325 20.04 18.13 -2.97
N GLY A 326 20.27 19.21 -2.26
CA GLY A 326 21.55 19.92 -2.31
C GLY A 326 22.63 19.23 -1.45
N THR A 327 23.72 19.92 -1.22
CA THR A 327 24.87 19.39 -0.48
C THR A 327 25.23 20.19 0.77
N GLN A 328 24.53 21.29 1.01
CA GLN A 328 24.83 22.18 2.12
C GLN A 328 24.16 21.70 3.40
N THR A 329 24.95 21.60 4.46
CA THR A 329 24.48 21.12 5.77
C THR A 329 24.24 22.24 6.78
N LYS A 330 24.57 23.50 6.44
CA LYS A 330 24.37 24.67 7.30
C LYS A 330 24.11 25.94 6.49
N GLY A 331 23.36 26.85 7.08
CA GLY A 331 23.21 28.22 6.58
C GLY A 331 24.44 29.09 6.81
N LEU A 332 24.34 30.38 6.49
CA LEU A 332 25.35 31.40 6.81
C LEU A 332 25.06 31.96 8.21
N GLU A 333 26.01 31.92 9.10
CA GLU A 333 25.83 32.36 10.51
C GLU A 333 25.39 33.84 10.62
N GLU A 334 25.87 34.71 9.72
CA GLU A 334 25.47 36.12 9.66
C GLU A 334 24.02 36.36 9.26
N HIS A 335 23.36 35.37 8.65
CA HIS A 335 21.96 35.39 8.20
C HIS A 335 21.06 34.41 8.95
N GLN A 336 21.52 33.88 10.09
CA GLN A 336 20.74 32.90 10.87
C GLN A 336 19.37 33.47 11.24
N GLY A 337 18.29 32.70 10.96
CA GLY A 337 16.91 33.09 11.19
C GLY A 337 16.32 34.01 10.11
N GLU A 338 17.08 34.37 9.07
CA GLU A 338 16.54 35.17 7.97
C GLU A 338 15.85 34.32 6.90
N ILE A 339 14.75 34.87 6.35
CA ILE A 339 14.04 34.33 5.19
C ILE A 339 13.91 35.45 4.15
N GLU A 340 14.20 35.12 2.90
CA GLU A 340 14.08 36.08 1.80
C GLU A 340 13.47 35.40 0.58
N PHE A 341 12.36 35.95 0.07
CA PHE A 341 11.75 35.57 -1.19
C PHE A 341 12.14 36.59 -2.25
N LYS A 342 12.61 36.14 -3.42
CA LYS A 342 13.05 36.98 -4.53
C LYS A 342 12.30 36.61 -5.79
N GLN A 343 11.30 37.41 -6.16
CA GLN A 343 10.48 37.26 -7.36
C GLN A 343 9.97 35.82 -7.56
N VAL A 344 9.38 35.26 -6.48
CA VAL A 344 8.97 33.87 -6.47
C VAL A 344 7.65 33.68 -7.16
N ASP A 345 7.67 32.82 -8.18
CA ASP A 345 6.49 32.25 -8.82
C ASP A 345 6.28 30.81 -8.38
N PHE A 346 5.04 30.41 -8.14
CA PHE A 346 4.72 29.04 -7.83
C PHE A 346 3.44 28.54 -8.51
N ARG A 347 3.52 27.33 -9.02
CA ARG A 347 2.41 26.60 -9.63
C ARG A 347 2.47 25.14 -9.21
N TYR A 348 1.34 24.59 -8.75
CA TYR A 348 1.26 23.15 -8.48
C TYR A 348 1.44 22.32 -9.73
N PRO A 349 1.97 21.10 -9.63
CA PRO A 349 2.08 20.17 -10.74
C PRO A 349 0.73 20.00 -11.45
N LYS A 350 0.74 20.03 -12.78
CA LYS A 350 -0.46 19.89 -13.63
C LYS A 350 -1.49 21.04 -13.52
N ALA A 351 -1.20 22.11 -12.78
CA ALA A 351 -2.04 23.31 -12.80
C ALA A 351 -1.68 24.21 -13.98
N ASP A 352 -2.68 24.88 -14.57
CA ASP A 352 -2.47 25.76 -15.73
C ASP A 352 -2.03 27.17 -15.31
N LYS A 353 -2.28 27.58 -14.06
CA LYS A 353 -2.02 28.94 -13.58
C LYS A 353 -1.11 28.94 -12.36
N ASN A 354 -0.32 30.02 -12.23
CA ASN A 354 0.46 30.27 -11.02
C ASN A 354 -0.49 30.57 -9.86
N ILE A 355 -0.21 29.94 -8.71
CA ILE A 355 -0.88 30.18 -7.43
C ILE A 355 -0.24 31.38 -6.71
N LEU A 356 1.07 31.56 -6.89
CA LEU A 356 1.83 32.70 -6.38
C LEU A 356 2.56 33.36 -7.55
N LYS A 357 2.62 34.70 -7.55
CA LYS A 357 3.19 35.50 -8.61
C LYS A 357 4.03 36.63 -8.03
N ASP A 358 5.28 36.72 -8.48
CA ASP A 358 6.25 37.77 -8.15
C ASP A 358 6.33 38.09 -6.65
N ILE A 359 6.35 37.04 -5.81
CA ILE A 359 6.41 37.20 -4.36
C ILE A 359 7.79 37.62 -3.94
N THR A 360 7.90 38.83 -3.35
CA THR A 360 9.18 39.40 -2.87
C THR A 360 9.00 40.02 -1.49
N PHE A 361 9.68 39.46 -0.48
CA PHE A 361 9.72 40.01 0.88
C PHE A 361 10.93 39.45 1.64
N LYS A 362 11.26 40.08 2.75
CA LYS A 362 12.35 39.65 3.65
C LYS A 362 11.88 39.72 5.09
N VAL A 363 12.23 38.69 5.89
CA VAL A 363 12.03 38.62 7.35
C VAL A 363 13.39 38.46 8.00
N ARG A 364 13.66 39.28 9.01
CA ARG A 364 14.92 39.23 9.77
C ARG A 364 14.80 38.29 10.97
N LYS A 365 15.95 37.96 11.54
CA LYS A 365 16.05 37.17 12.76
C LYS A 365 15.19 37.76 13.88
N GLY A 366 14.39 36.95 14.53
CA GLY A 366 13.53 37.31 15.66
C GLY A 366 12.24 38.03 15.28
N GLU A 367 12.12 38.54 14.04
CA GLU A 367 10.87 39.20 13.59
C GLU A 367 9.71 38.18 13.46
N THR A 368 8.51 38.70 13.69
CA THR A 368 7.25 37.96 13.43
C THR A 368 6.59 38.50 12.17
N LEU A 369 6.56 37.69 11.12
CA LEU A 369 5.77 37.94 9.92
C LEU A 369 4.40 37.26 10.03
N ALA A 370 3.33 38.02 9.94
CA ALA A 370 1.99 37.48 9.80
C ALA A 370 1.56 37.50 8.33
N ILE A 371 0.83 36.47 7.90
CA ILE A 371 0.29 36.38 6.54
C ILE A 371 -1.24 36.27 6.62
N ILE A 372 -1.94 37.23 6.01
CA ILE A 372 -3.39 37.28 5.98
C ILE A 372 -3.90 37.48 4.55
N GLY A 373 -5.15 37.16 4.29
CA GLY A 373 -5.82 37.31 3.01
C GLY A 373 -7.03 36.40 2.88
N PRO A 374 -7.84 36.54 1.83
CA PRO A 374 -9.01 35.70 1.58
C PRO A 374 -8.68 34.22 1.50
N THR A 375 -9.72 33.39 1.67
CA THR A 375 -9.57 31.94 1.46
C THR A 375 -9.20 31.68 -0.01
N GLY A 376 -8.17 30.85 -0.23
CA GLY A 376 -7.68 30.54 -1.58
C GLY A 376 -6.63 31.51 -2.13
N SER A 377 -6.21 32.54 -1.40
CA SER A 377 -5.19 33.51 -1.84
C SER A 377 -3.77 32.94 -1.96
N GLY A 378 -3.50 31.68 -1.51
CA GLY A 378 -2.20 31.04 -1.62
C GLY A 378 -1.35 31.04 -0.34
N LYS A 379 -1.88 31.43 0.82
CA LYS A 379 -1.15 31.52 2.10
C LYS A 379 -0.43 30.23 2.49
N SER A 380 -1.14 29.12 2.56
CA SER A 380 -0.53 27.83 2.90
C SER A 380 0.48 27.36 1.84
N SER A 381 0.22 27.66 0.55
CA SER A 381 1.19 27.37 -0.52
C SER A 381 2.49 28.14 -0.32
N LEU A 382 2.41 29.41 0.06
CA LEU A 382 3.58 30.25 0.30
C LEU A 382 4.49 29.69 1.39
N ILE A 383 3.92 29.34 2.54
CA ILE A 383 4.72 28.83 3.66
C ILE A 383 5.24 27.40 3.45
N GLN A 384 4.59 26.58 2.61
CA GLN A 384 5.04 25.25 2.25
C GLN A 384 6.28 25.24 1.35
N LEU A 385 6.58 26.36 0.70
CA LEU A 385 7.81 26.52 -0.10
C LEU A 385 9.05 26.73 0.77
N ILE A 386 8.91 27.20 2.01
CA ILE A 386 10.05 27.48 2.92
C ILE A 386 10.76 26.19 3.33
N PRO A 387 10.05 25.12 3.82
CA PRO A 387 10.65 23.81 4.07
C PRO A 387 10.86 23.00 2.78
N ARG A 388 10.68 23.63 1.61
CA ARG A 388 10.86 23.00 0.29
C ARG A 388 9.98 21.75 0.09
N PHE A 389 8.72 21.76 0.55
CA PHE A 389 7.77 20.70 0.22
C PHE A 389 7.46 20.67 -1.28
N PHE A 390 7.64 21.80 -1.95
CA PHE A 390 7.57 21.97 -3.39
C PHE A 390 8.71 22.91 -3.85
N ASP A 391 9.21 22.71 -5.06
CA ASP A 391 10.13 23.64 -5.68
C ASP A 391 9.38 24.82 -6.34
N VAL A 392 9.97 26.00 -6.28
CA VAL A 392 9.44 27.21 -6.95
C VAL A 392 9.50 27.05 -8.47
N SER A 393 8.51 27.62 -9.18
CA SER A 393 8.46 27.64 -10.64
C SER A 393 9.34 28.76 -11.24
N GLY A 394 9.61 29.81 -10.48
CA GLY A 394 10.48 30.94 -10.83
C GLY A 394 10.97 31.64 -9.57
N GLY A 395 12.05 32.42 -9.67
CA GLY A 395 12.66 33.10 -8.53
C GLY A 395 13.46 32.16 -7.60
N GLU A 396 13.75 32.65 -6.40
CA GLU A 396 14.49 31.89 -5.38
C GLU A 396 14.03 32.22 -3.96
N ILE A 397 14.18 31.23 -3.05
CA ILE A 397 13.92 31.38 -1.62
C ILE A 397 15.22 31.12 -0.88
N LEU A 398 15.60 32.08 -0.02
CA LEU A 398 16.76 31.95 0.82
C LEU A 398 16.31 31.73 2.27
N VAL A 399 16.89 30.74 2.93
CA VAL A 399 16.78 30.46 4.36
C VAL A 399 18.18 30.51 4.95
N ASN A 400 18.36 31.26 6.02
CA ASN A 400 19.68 31.49 6.61
C ASN A 400 20.73 31.92 5.56
N GLY A 401 20.35 32.80 4.61
CA GLY A 401 21.19 33.36 3.56
C GLY A 401 21.54 32.43 2.39
N ARG A 402 21.04 31.20 2.36
CA ARG A 402 21.28 30.22 1.26
C ARG A 402 19.99 29.80 0.58
N ASN A 403 20.08 29.50 -0.70
CA ASN A 403 18.93 28.98 -1.45
C ASN A 403 18.47 27.63 -0.86
N VAL A 404 17.16 27.45 -0.67
CA VAL A 404 16.58 26.20 -0.13
C VAL A 404 16.94 24.98 -0.98
N LYS A 405 17.24 25.17 -2.28
CA LYS A 405 17.66 24.09 -3.20
C LYS A 405 19.08 23.58 -2.93
N ASP A 406 19.91 24.38 -2.26
CA ASP A 406 21.30 24.01 -2.00
C ASP A 406 21.46 23.14 -0.75
N TYR A 407 20.44 23.11 0.11
CA TYR A 407 20.46 22.35 1.37
C TYR A 407 20.23 20.86 1.15
N THR A 408 20.81 20.04 2.06
CA THR A 408 20.25 18.71 2.33
C THR A 408 18.89 18.87 3.00
N GLU A 409 17.97 17.92 2.79
CA GLU A 409 16.62 17.96 3.39
C GLU A 409 16.72 18.02 4.93
N GLU A 410 17.61 17.24 5.53
CA GLU A 410 17.85 17.20 6.96
C GLU A 410 18.26 18.58 7.51
N ALA A 411 19.21 19.25 6.86
CA ALA A 411 19.72 20.54 7.31
C ALA A 411 18.67 21.65 7.23
N LEU A 412 17.87 21.68 6.16
CA LEU A 412 16.77 22.64 6.03
C LEU A 412 15.68 22.38 7.08
N ASN A 413 15.30 21.12 7.28
CA ASN A 413 14.30 20.74 8.26
C ASN A 413 14.76 20.95 9.72
N ASN A 414 16.07 20.88 10.01
CA ASN A 414 16.61 21.21 11.32
C ASN A 414 16.57 22.71 11.64
N ALA A 415 16.60 23.58 10.62
CA ALA A 415 16.46 25.02 10.79
C ALA A 415 15.00 25.46 10.98
N ILE A 416 14.01 24.64 10.64
CA ILE A 416 12.59 25.01 10.56
C ILE A 416 11.75 24.14 11.49
N GLY A 417 10.95 24.75 12.35
CA GLY A 417 9.85 24.12 13.07
C GLY A 417 8.52 24.41 12.36
N PHE A 418 7.87 23.41 11.80
CA PHE A 418 6.63 23.58 11.05
C PHE A 418 5.43 23.01 11.80
N VAL A 419 4.41 23.85 12.03
CA VAL A 419 3.14 23.48 12.65
C VAL A 419 2.04 23.55 11.60
N SER A 420 1.53 22.39 11.19
CA SER A 420 0.49 22.31 10.17
C SER A 420 -0.89 22.73 10.69
N GLN A 421 -1.77 23.13 9.78
CA GLN A 421 -3.15 23.51 10.08
C GLN A 421 -3.91 22.39 10.80
N THR A 422 -3.75 21.15 10.35
CA THR A 422 -4.31 19.98 11.02
C THR A 422 -3.25 19.30 11.87
N ALA A 423 -3.41 19.35 13.19
CA ALA A 423 -2.52 18.69 14.11
C ALA A 423 -2.62 17.16 14.03
N ILE A 424 -1.53 16.49 13.70
CA ILE A 424 -1.42 15.04 13.66
C ILE A 424 -0.53 14.58 14.81
N LEU A 425 -1.09 13.70 15.66
CA LEU A 425 -0.34 13.01 16.70
C LEU A 425 -0.15 11.55 16.31
N PHE A 426 1.02 11.02 16.65
CA PHE A 426 1.34 9.60 16.45
C PHE A 426 0.95 8.79 17.69
N SER A 427 0.59 7.53 17.48
CA SER A 427 0.34 6.59 18.58
C SER A 427 1.61 6.40 19.40
N GLY A 428 1.47 6.40 20.72
CA GLY A 428 2.57 6.35 21.68
C GLY A 428 2.17 7.12 22.94
N ASP A 429 3.05 7.95 23.47
CA ASP A 429 2.74 8.86 24.58
C ASP A 429 2.92 10.34 24.17
N ILE A 430 2.57 11.26 25.08
CA ILE A 430 2.69 12.70 24.85
C ILE A 430 4.17 13.12 24.72
N LYS A 431 5.05 12.56 25.57
CA LYS A 431 6.48 12.84 25.55
C LYS A 431 7.08 12.48 24.20
N GLU A 432 6.83 11.27 23.71
CA GLU A 432 7.26 10.82 22.37
C GLU A 432 6.76 11.74 21.26
N ASN A 433 5.54 12.24 21.39
CA ASN A 433 4.99 13.20 20.42
C ASN A 433 5.65 14.57 20.47
N ILE A 434 6.10 15.04 21.62
CA ILE A 434 6.82 16.34 21.76
C ILE A 434 8.24 16.24 21.21
N ILE A 435 8.97 15.17 21.53
CA ILE A 435 10.36 14.96 21.08
C ILE A 435 10.47 14.29 19.72
N TYR A 436 9.36 14.19 18.98
CA TYR A 436 9.26 13.45 17.72
C TYR A 436 10.22 13.96 16.65
N GLY A 437 10.97 13.05 16.07
CA GLY A 437 11.89 13.28 14.95
C GLY A 437 13.35 13.44 15.39
N GLU A 438 14.24 13.16 14.46
CA GLU A 438 15.68 13.33 14.66
C GLU A 438 16.08 14.81 14.56
N THR A 439 17.09 15.21 15.31
CA THR A 439 17.66 16.55 15.28
C THR A 439 19.17 16.46 15.52
N ASP A 440 19.93 17.39 14.96
CA ASP A 440 21.38 17.53 15.20
C ASP A 440 21.69 18.15 16.56
N LYS A 441 20.66 18.55 17.32
CA LYS A 441 20.78 19.15 18.65
C LYS A 441 20.70 18.08 19.73
N LYS A 442 21.25 18.42 20.92
CA LYS A 442 21.23 17.52 22.09
C LYS A 442 19.78 17.13 22.44
N ASP A 443 19.58 15.88 22.84
CA ASP A 443 18.31 15.40 23.37
C ASP A 443 17.83 16.28 24.54
N LEU A 444 16.53 16.53 24.59
CA LEU A 444 15.92 17.33 25.64
C LEU A 444 15.88 16.54 26.96
N GLU A 445 16.27 17.21 28.04
CA GLU A 445 16.07 16.72 29.40
C GLU A 445 14.59 16.89 29.83
N GLU A 446 14.16 16.23 30.87
CA GLU A 446 12.73 16.27 31.30
C GLU A 446 12.25 17.69 31.63
N ASP A 447 13.09 18.48 32.27
CA ASP A 447 12.79 19.88 32.60
C ASP A 447 12.64 20.74 31.32
N GLU A 448 13.41 20.46 30.27
CA GLU A 448 13.29 21.16 28.99
C GLU A 448 11.99 20.77 28.26
N ILE A 449 11.56 19.50 28.33
CA ILE A 449 10.29 19.03 27.75
C ILE A 449 9.12 19.71 28.46
N GLN A 450 9.17 19.81 29.80
CA GLN A 450 8.16 20.51 30.57
C GLN A 450 8.11 21.99 30.20
N HIS A 451 9.26 22.66 30.11
CA HIS A 451 9.33 24.07 29.72
C HIS A 451 8.77 24.32 28.31
N VAL A 452 9.09 23.45 27.34
CA VAL A 452 8.54 23.53 25.98
C VAL A 452 7.01 23.37 26.02
N ALA A 453 6.48 22.46 26.83
CA ALA A 453 5.04 22.28 27.00
C ALA A 453 4.38 23.49 27.68
N GLU A 454 5.07 24.17 28.61
CA GLU A 454 4.62 25.42 29.22
C GLU A 454 4.52 26.54 28.19
N ILE A 455 5.56 26.74 27.35
CA ILE A 455 5.53 27.72 26.25
C ILE A 455 4.35 27.45 25.34
N ALA A 456 4.13 26.18 24.95
CA ALA A 456 3.01 25.76 24.11
C ALA A 456 1.64 25.77 24.81
N GLN A 457 1.57 26.18 26.09
CA GLN A 457 0.35 26.17 26.93
C GLN A 457 -0.26 24.77 27.05
N ALA A 458 0.57 23.71 26.98
CA ALA A 458 0.13 22.32 27.05
C ALA A 458 0.18 21.74 28.47
N SER A 459 1.07 22.24 29.34
CA SER A 459 1.30 21.69 30.69
C SER A 459 0.02 21.62 31.53
N GLU A 460 -0.83 22.65 31.50
CA GLU A 460 -2.07 22.68 32.29
C GLU A 460 -2.99 21.49 32.08
N PHE A 461 -3.15 21.01 30.83
CA PHE A 461 -3.99 19.85 30.59
C PHE A 461 -3.23 18.53 30.72
N ILE A 462 -1.92 18.50 30.44
CA ILE A 462 -1.08 17.30 30.58
C ILE A 462 -1.00 16.90 32.05
N GLU A 463 -0.80 17.85 32.98
CA GLU A 463 -0.74 17.61 34.42
C GLU A 463 -2.05 17.10 35.01
N LYS A 464 -3.17 17.36 34.34
CA LYS A 464 -4.49 16.83 34.75
C LYS A 464 -4.74 15.39 34.34
N LEU A 465 -3.88 14.83 33.47
CA LEU A 465 -3.96 13.43 33.07
C LEU A 465 -3.29 12.54 34.12
N GLU A 466 -3.80 11.32 34.30
CA GLU A 466 -3.34 10.38 35.32
C GLU A 466 -1.85 10.07 35.19
N ASP A 467 -1.36 9.89 33.95
CA ASP A 467 0.04 9.55 33.66
C ASP A 467 0.86 10.76 33.15
N GLY A 468 0.33 11.99 33.20
CA GLY A 468 1.01 13.19 32.74
C GLY A 468 1.57 13.07 31.31
N PHE A 469 2.88 13.28 31.15
CA PHE A 469 3.57 13.18 29.84
C PHE A 469 3.62 11.75 29.26
N GLN A 470 3.49 10.71 30.08
CA GLN A 470 3.40 9.31 29.66
C GLN A 470 1.97 8.89 29.27
N SER A 471 1.01 9.80 29.32
CA SER A 471 -0.37 9.51 28.92
C SER A 471 -0.45 9.08 27.47
N SER A 472 -1.19 7.99 27.23
CA SER A 472 -1.31 7.35 25.92
C SER A 472 -2.00 8.24 24.89
N VAL A 473 -1.42 8.30 23.70
CA VAL A 473 -1.95 8.96 22.50
C VAL A 473 -2.49 7.89 21.55
N ALA A 474 -3.81 7.88 21.34
CA ALA A 474 -4.44 6.99 20.39
C ALA A 474 -4.10 7.40 18.94
N GLN A 475 -4.39 6.53 17.96
CA GLN A 475 -4.14 6.78 16.55
C GLN A 475 -4.73 8.14 16.11
N SER A 476 -3.90 9.00 15.53
CA SER A 476 -4.23 10.38 15.13
C SER A 476 -4.72 11.27 16.29
N GLY A 477 -4.40 10.89 17.54
CA GLY A 477 -4.77 11.65 18.73
C GLY A 477 -6.28 11.76 18.95
N THR A 478 -7.06 10.72 18.61
CA THR A 478 -8.54 10.76 18.70
C THR A 478 -9.07 10.93 20.12
N ASN A 479 -8.25 10.67 21.12
CA ASN A 479 -8.55 10.87 22.54
C ASN A 479 -8.27 12.30 23.04
N PHE A 480 -7.79 13.22 22.18
CA PHE A 480 -7.54 14.62 22.51
C PHE A 480 -8.43 15.56 21.71
N SER A 481 -8.78 16.71 22.30
CA SER A 481 -9.49 17.78 21.61
C SER A 481 -8.60 18.44 20.53
N GLY A 482 -9.19 19.14 19.56
CA GLY A 482 -8.45 19.84 18.51
C GLY A 482 -7.40 20.82 19.08
N GLY A 483 -7.79 21.62 20.08
CA GLY A 483 -6.87 22.55 20.74
C GLY A 483 -5.76 21.86 21.53
N GLN A 484 -6.00 20.70 22.15
CA GLN A 484 -4.96 19.92 22.83
C GLN A 484 -3.95 19.35 21.82
N LYS A 485 -4.44 18.76 20.71
CA LYS A 485 -3.56 18.28 19.63
C LYS A 485 -2.69 19.40 19.07
N GLN A 486 -3.28 20.57 18.87
CA GLN A 486 -2.56 21.73 18.34
C GLN A 486 -1.44 22.16 19.27
N ARG A 487 -1.71 22.25 20.59
CA ARG A 487 -0.70 22.61 21.59
C ARG A 487 0.45 21.60 21.67
N ILE A 488 0.17 20.29 21.59
CA ILE A 488 1.23 19.27 21.51
C ILE A 488 2.03 19.41 20.21
N SER A 489 1.39 19.71 19.07
CA SER A 489 2.10 19.96 17.81
C SER A 489 2.99 21.21 17.86
N ILE A 490 2.54 22.26 18.55
CA ILE A 490 3.33 23.46 18.78
C ILE A 490 4.53 23.12 19.68
N ALA A 491 4.33 22.38 20.78
CA ALA A 491 5.40 21.90 21.64
C ALA A 491 6.45 21.11 20.84
N ARG A 492 6.01 20.20 19.97
CA ARG A 492 6.89 19.43 19.05
C ARG A 492 7.77 20.33 18.19
N ALA A 493 7.20 21.38 17.61
CA ALA A 493 7.96 22.31 16.77
C ALA A 493 8.98 23.11 17.57
N ILE A 494 8.62 23.57 18.78
CA ILE A 494 9.51 24.31 19.69
C ILE A 494 10.63 23.41 20.23
N ALA A 495 10.32 22.15 20.54
CA ALA A 495 11.26 21.15 21.05
C ALA A 495 12.50 20.97 20.15
N ARG A 496 12.35 21.16 18.86
CA ARG A 496 13.47 21.11 17.89
C ARG A 496 14.44 22.30 17.99
N LYS A 497 14.10 23.33 18.78
CA LYS A 497 14.91 24.59 18.92
C LYS A 497 15.28 25.19 17.54
N PRO A 498 14.31 25.38 16.62
CA PRO A 498 14.58 25.82 15.26
C PRO A 498 14.99 27.29 15.20
N ASP A 499 15.63 27.71 14.10
CA ASP A 499 15.88 29.12 13.82
C ASP A 499 14.60 29.86 13.40
N ILE A 500 13.66 29.11 12.78
CA ILE A 500 12.42 29.63 12.20
C ILE A 500 11.27 28.76 12.63
N LEU A 501 10.18 29.36 13.13
CA LEU A 501 8.91 28.71 13.42
C LEU A 501 7.84 29.14 12.44
N ILE A 502 7.16 28.17 11.82
CA ILE A 502 6.07 28.39 10.86
C ILE A 502 4.78 27.80 11.42
N PHE A 503 3.73 28.62 11.47
CA PHE A 503 2.41 28.25 11.97
C PHE A 503 1.38 28.42 10.85
N ASP A 504 0.84 27.29 10.32
CA ASP A 504 -0.21 27.30 9.32
C ASP A 504 -1.58 27.28 10.00
N ASP A 505 -2.19 28.44 10.20
CA ASP A 505 -3.50 28.64 10.85
C ASP A 505 -3.67 27.89 12.18
N SER A 506 -2.56 27.73 12.91
CA SER A 506 -2.46 26.85 14.06
C SER A 506 -3.12 27.39 15.31
N PHE A 507 -3.45 28.67 15.35
CA PHE A 507 -4.08 29.35 16.49
C PHE A 507 -5.62 29.31 16.42
N SER A 508 -6.20 29.02 15.27
CA SER A 508 -7.66 29.04 15.06
C SER A 508 -8.42 28.01 15.92
N ALA A 509 -7.76 26.91 16.28
CA ALA A 509 -8.32 25.85 17.13
C ALA A 509 -8.24 26.17 18.64
N LEU A 510 -7.59 27.28 19.03
CA LEU A 510 -7.41 27.67 20.42
C LEU A 510 -8.48 28.67 20.86
N ASP A 511 -8.81 28.67 22.16
CA ASP A 511 -9.60 29.72 22.76
C ASP A 511 -8.78 31.03 22.91
N PHE A 512 -9.48 32.16 23.02
CA PHE A 512 -8.86 33.50 23.05
C PHE A 512 -7.81 33.68 24.14
N LYS A 513 -8.03 33.09 25.32
CA LYS A 513 -7.12 33.22 26.46
C LYS A 513 -5.82 32.44 26.18
N THR A 514 -5.96 31.20 25.75
CA THR A 514 -4.84 30.33 25.40
C THR A 514 -4.03 30.87 24.21
N ASP A 515 -4.70 31.37 23.14
CA ASP A 515 -4.03 32.02 22.00
C ASP A 515 -3.18 33.22 22.45
N ARG A 516 -3.75 34.11 23.27
CA ARG A 516 -2.99 35.27 23.77
C ARG A 516 -1.80 34.88 24.65
N GLN A 517 -1.98 33.93 25.56
CA GLN A 517 -0.91 33.45 26.44
C GLN A 517 0.23 32.80 25.62
N LEU A 518 -0.12 31.96 24.66
CA LEU A 518 0.83 31.32 23.77
C LEU A 518 1.64 32.35 22.98
N ARG A 519 0.98 33.34 22.36
CA ARG A 519 1.70 34.40 21.60
C ARG A 519 2.64 35.20 22.49
N THR A 520 2.20 35.54 23.70
CA THR A 520 3.07 36.22 24.67
C THR A 520 4.27 35.37 25.04
N ALA A 521 4.08 34.08 25.29
CA ALA A 521 5.18 33.16 25.60
C ALA A 521 6.14 33.00 24.40
N LEU A 522 5.63 32.89 23.16
CA LEU A 522 6.47 32.85 21.97
C LEU A 522 7.29 34.12 21.74
N GLN A 523 6.77 35.29 22.13
CA GLN A 523 7.48 36.56 22.01
C GLN A 523 8.56 36.71 23.07
N THR A 524 8.31 36.28 24.32
CA THR A 524 9.23 36.44 25.42
C THR A 524 10.31 35.36 25.49
N GLU A 525 9.92 34.09 25.36
CA GLU A 525 10.81 32.94 25.52
C GLU A 525 11.58 32.59 24.24
N LEU A 526 11.06 32.97 23.06
CA LEU A 526 11.64 32.67 21.75
C LEU A 526 11.91 33.96 20.96
N ALA A 527 12.40 35.01 21.62
CA ALA A 527 12.65 36.32 21.01
C ALA A 527 13.63 36.23 19.82
N ASP A 528 14.65 35.39 19.89
CA ASP A 528 15.64 35.19 18.83
C ASP A 528 15.19 34.29 17.67
N THR A 529 14.05 33.61 17.80
CA THR A 529 13.49 32.73 16.76
C THR A 529 12.57 33.54 15.86
N THR A 530 12.75 33.43 14.56
CA THR A 530 11.86 34.07 13.56
C THR A 530 10.56 33.32 13.47
N LYS A 531 9.44 34.04 13.39
CA LYS A 531 8.09 33.46 13.40
C LYS A 531 7.33 33.84 12.15
N ILE A 532 6.76 32.86 11.45
CA ILE A 532 5.82 33.06 10.34
C ILE A 532 4.47 32.52 10.77
N ILE A 533 3.46 33.38 10.80
CA ILE A 533 2.12 33.05 11.28
C ILE A 533 1.13 33.28 10.16
N VAL A 534 0.56 32.22 9.61
CA VAL A 534 -0.63 32.33 8.77
C VAL A 534 -1.85 32.37 9.68
N ALA A 535 -2.65 33.40 9.55
CA ALA A 535 -3.86 33.55 10.35
C ALA A 535 -5.07 34.01 9.51
N GLN A 536 -6.24 33.66 9.99
CA GLN A 536 -7.52 34.13 9.47
C GLN A 536 -8.14 35.25 10.34
N ARG A 537 -7.60 35.44 11.56
CA ARG A 537 -8.08 36.42 12.53
C ARG A 537 -7.10 37.57 12.70
N VAL A 538 -7.57 38.78 12.46
CA VAL A 538 -6.76 40.01 12.64
C VAL A 538 -6.28 40.16 14.08
N GLY A 539 -7.14 39.83 15.07
CA GLY A 539 -6.78 39.88 16.49
C GLY A 539 -5.59 39.02 16.88
N SER A 540 -5.28 37.96 16.11
CA SER A 540 -4.12 37.08 16.37
C SER A 540 -2.81 37.62 15.79
N ILE A 541 -2.84 38.62 14.91
CA ILE A 541 -1.68 39.09 14.15
C ILE A 541 -1.38 40.59 14.28
N LYS A 542 -2.24 41.36 14.97
CA LYS A 542 -2.09 42.82 15.08
C LYS A 542 -0.79 43.28 15.73
N ASP A 543 -0.17 42.43 16.54
CA ASP A 543 1.08 42.69 17.25
C ASP A 543 2.32 42.18 16.48
N ALA A 544 2.16 41.70 15.22
CA ALA A 544 3.26 41.22 14.38
C ALA A 544 4.12 42.42 13.90
N ASP A 545 5.44 42.20 13.74
CA ASP A 545 6.38 43.22 13.26
C ASP A 545 6.06 43.58 11.81
N GLN A 546 5.64 42.61 11.01
CA GLN A 546 5.19 42.81 9.64
C GLN A 546 3.95 41.95 9.38
N ILE A 547 3.00 42.50 8.65
CA ILE A 547 1.81 41.79 8.12
C ILE A 547 1.86 41.85 6.61
N LEU A 548 1.85 40.68 5.98
CA LEU A 548 1.78 40.50 4.53
C LEU A 548 0.35 40.19 4.14
N VAL A 549 -0.26 41.04 3.32
CA VAL A 549 -1.59 40.84 2.78
C VAL A 549 -1.50 40.21 1.41
N LEU A 550 -2.05 38.99 1.29
CA LEU A 550 -2.02 38.19 0.06
C LEU A 550 -3.40 38.12 -0.57
N GLU A 551 -3.52 38.51 -1.84
CA GLU A 551 -4.74 38.42 -2.62
C GLU A 551 -4.43 37.86 -4.02
N ASP A 552 -5.20 36.89 -4.49
CA ASP A 552 -5.08 36.24 -5.81
C ASP A 552 -3.62 35.82 -6.17
N GLY A 553 -2.85 35.45 -5.15
CA GLY A 553 -1.46 34.98 -5.31
C GLY A 553 -0.44 36.11 -5.42
N GLU A 554 -0.81 37.34 -5.19
CA GLU A 554 0.07 38.52 -5.23
C GLU A 554 0.10 39.24 -3.87
N ILE A 555 1.20 39.89 -3.54
CA ILE A 555 1.31 40.72 -2.34
C ILE A 555 0.68 42.08 -2.63
N VAL A 556 -0.45 42.37 -1.97
CA VAL A 556 -1.14 43.64 -2.12
C VAL A 556 -0.79 44.66 -1.04
N GLY A 557 -0.07 44.24 0.02
CA GLY A 557 0.43 45.14 1.06
C GLY A 557 1.38 44.43 2.02
N ILE A 558 2.38 45.14 2.50
CA ILE A 558 3.27 44.73 3.61
C ILE A 558 3.43 45.93 4.52
N GLY A 559 3.26 45.75 5.83
CA GLY A 559 3.46 46.79 6.84
C GLY A 559 2.97 46.36 8.21
N THR A 560 2.97 47.28 9.16
CA THR A 560 2.37 47.07 10.48
C THR A 560 0.85 47.13 10.41
N HIS A 561 0.16 46.65 11.45
CA HIS A 561 -1.29 46.74 11.58
C HIS A 561 -1.83 48.13 11.32
N ARG A 562 -1.19 49.17 11.91
CA ARG A 562 -1.61 50.56 11.78
C ARG A 562 -1.41 51.08 10.35
N GLU A 563 -0.27 50.83 9.75
CA GLU A 563 0.02 51.25 8.37
C GLU A 563 -0.96 50.65 7.37
N LEU A 564 -1.27 49.33 7.52
CA LEU A 564 -2.19 48.63 6.62
C LEU A 564 -3.65 49.07 6.81
N LEU A 565 -4.05 49.44 8.03
CA LEU A 565 -5.35 50.03 8.28
C LEU A 565 -5.52 51.39 7.58
N GLU A 566 -4.44 52.16 7.40
CA GLU A 566 -4.50 53.45 6.74
C GLU A 566 -4.35 53.35 5.22
N THR A 567 -3.61 52.37 4.71
CA THR A 567 -3.16 52.35 3.30
C THR A 567 -3.69 51.22 2.45
N ASN A 568 -4.18 50.12 3.06
CA ASN A 568 -4.56 48.91 2.30
C ASN A 568 -6.04 48.58 2.41
N ALA A 569 -6.75 48.69 1.30
CA ALA A 569 -8.21 48.49 1.25
C ALA A 569 -8.62 47.03 1.59
N VAL A 570 -7.85 46.04 1.13
CA VAL A 570 -8.11 44.61 1.40
C VAL A 570 -7.96 44.31 2.88
N TYR A 571 -6.89 44.83 3.51
CA TYR A 571 -6.71 44.68 4.95
C TYR A 571 -7.78 45.37 5.78
N GLN A 572 -8.19 46.57 5.35
CA GLN A 572 -9.31 47.32 5.98
C GLN A 572 -10.60 46.50 5.95
N GLU A 573 -10.96 45.93 4.80
CA GLU A 573 -12.16 45.11 4.66
C GLU A 573 -12.13 43.89 5.59
N ILE A 574 -11.00 43.17 5.64
CA ILE A 574 -10.82 42.03 6.53
C ILE A 574 -10.92 42.49 8.00
N ALA A 575 -10.25 43.56 8.37
CA ALA A 575 -10.25 44.07 9.73
C ALA A 575 -11.62 44.54 10.20
N GLN A 576 -12.34 45.30 9.37
CA GLN A 576 -13.69 45.79 9.66
C GLN A 576 -14.71 44.66 9.77
N SER A 577 -14.52 43.57 9.07
CA SER A 577 -15.38 42.36 9.21
C SER A 577 -15.21 41.61 10.54
N GLN A 578 -14.12 41.86 11.27
CA GLN A 578 -13.72 41.07 12.44
C GLN A 578 -13.58 41.85 13.74
N LEU A 579 -13.25 43.12 13.66
CA LEU A 579 -12.99 43.99 14.81
C LEU A 579 -14.10 45.04 14.96
N SER A 580 -14.37 45.41 16.20
CA SER A 580 -15.28 46.52 16.51
C SER A 580 -14.63 47.87 16.19
N GLU A 581 -15.43 48.94 16.03
CA GLU A 581 -14.90 50.29 15.80
C GLU A 581 -13.95 50.80 16.88
N GLU A 582 -14.09 50.29 18.10
CA GLU A 582 -13.20 50.63 19.23
C GLU A 582 -11.83 49.89 19.11
N GLU A 583 -11.81 48.70 18.54
CA GLU A 583 -10.60 47.91 18.33
C GLU A 583 -9.85 48.28 17.06
N LEU A 584 -10.48 48.99 16.13
CA LEU A 584 -9.87 49.52 14.92
C LEU A 584 -9.13 50.88 15.16
N ARG A 585 -9.38 51.52 16.32
CA ARG A 585 -8.70 52.75 16.72
C ARG A 585 -7.46 52.45 17.58
#